data_338d13c0d3d73130caf331921582fae1
#
_entry.id   338d13c0d3d73130caf331921582fae1
#
_cell.length_a   1.000
_cell.length_b   1.000
_cell.length_c   1.000
_cell.angle_alpha   90.00
_cell.angle_beta   90.00
_cell.angle_gamma   90.00
#
_symmetry.space_group_name_H-M   'P 1'
#
loop_
_entity.id
_entity.type
_entity.pdbx_description
1 polymer ?
#
loop_
_entity_poly.entity_id
_entity_poly.type
_entity_poly.pdbx_seq_one_letter_code
_entity_poly.pdbx_strand_id
1 'polypeptide(L)'
;MLFRSAQGRSINFENTIICMTSNAGSSDKTTGLGFNKTEGDISREKAMKALSEFLRPEFLGRVDEIVVFDPLSKESYAEIAGLMLTEMKDPLSEKGIELKYDKRVPAAIAEKAYGKKFGARDIRSVIRSEIEDKIADIIVESASKPVKTIRISAKKDGIEVSSSE
;
A
#
# COMPACT_ATOMS: atom_id res chain seq x y z
N MET A 1 -7.73 -33.02 4.19
CA MET A 1 -8.79 -32.17 4.77
C MET A 1 -9.90 -31.99 3.75
N LEU A 2 -11.16 -32.31 4.09
CA LEU A 2 -12.31 -32.23 3.19
C LEU A 2 -13.14 -31.01 3.56
N PHE A 3 -13.33 -30.09 2.62
CA PHE A 3 -14.24 -28.98 2.78
C PHE A 3 -15.56 -29.25 2.02
N ARG A 4 -16.67 -28.86 2.58
CA ARG A 4 -17.95 -28.83 1.89
C ARG A 4 -18.20 -27.45 1.31
N SER A 5 -18.42 -27.38 -0.01
CA SER A 5 -18.91 -26.15 -0.64
C SER A 5 -20.31 -25.80 -0.16
N ALA A 6 -20.76 -24.56 -0.36
CA ALA A 6 -22.14 -24.15 -0.06
C ALA A 6 -23.18 -24.99 -0.82
N GLN A 7 -22.80 -25.67 -1.90
CA GLN A 7 -23.61 -26.59 -2.70
C GLN A 7 -23.52 -28.04 -2.23
N GLY A 8 -22.88 -28.31 -1.08
CA GLY A 8 -22.78 -29.66 -0.50
C GLY A 8 -21.73 -30.58 -1.13
N ARG A 9 -20.95 -30.12 -2.12
CA ARG A 9 -19.89 -30.92 -2.74
C ARG A 9 -18.69 -31.01 -1.81
N SER A 10 -18.17 -32.23 -1.60
CA SER A 10 -16.89 -32.46 -0.90
C SER A 10 -15.74 -32.21 -1.86
N ILE A 11 -14.87 -31.28 -1.50
CA ILE A 11 -13.67 -30.93 -2.26
C ILE A 11 -12.45 -31.29 -1.40
N ASN A 12 -11.49 -32.03 -2.00
CA ASN A 12 -10.25 -32.38 -1.31
C ASN A 12 -9.23 -31.24 -1.44
N PHE A 13 -8.79 -30.73 -0.29
CA PHE A 13 -7.76 -29.68 -0.18
C PHE A 13 -6.44 -30.21 0.39
N GLU A 14 -6.18 -31.51 0.26
CA GLU A 14 -5.04 -32.20 0.90
C GLU A 14 -3.69 -31.65 0.45
N ASN A 15 -3.59 -31.21 -0.82
CA ASN A 15 -2.38 -30.67 -1.43
C ASN A 15 -2.48 -29.15 -1.68
N THR A 16 -3.16 -28.41 -0.81
CA THR A 16 -3.34 -26.96 -0.99
C THR A 16 -2.85 -26.19 0.23
N ILE A 17 -2.36 -24.97 -0.01
CA ILE A 17 -2.10 -23.96 1.00
C ILE A 17 -3.30 -23.04 1.02
N ILE A 18 -3.97 -22.93 2.17
CA ILE A 18 -5.12 -22.05 2.36
C ILE A 18 -4.65 -20.81 3.11
N CYS A 19 -4.73 -19.67 2.46
CA CYS A 19 -4.43 -18.38 3.07
C CYS A 19 -5.73 -17.62 3.30
N MET A 20 -5.92 -17.10 4.52
CA MET A 20 -7.03 -16.23 4.87
C MET A 20 -6.48 -14.87 5.30
N THR A 21 -7.11 -13.80 4.85
CA THR A 21 -6.75 -12.43 5.24
C THR A 21 -7.88 -11.80 6.03
N SER A 22 -7.54 -11.04 7.07
CA SER A 22 -8.49 -10.31 7.90
C SER A 22 -7.88 -8.99 8.35
N ASN A 23 -8.72 -8.01 8.63
CA ASN A 23 -8.34 -6.75 9.28
C ASN A 23 -8.77 -6.73 10.76
N ALA A 24 -8.96 -7.89 11.38
CA ALA A 24 -9.31 -8.01 12.79
C ALA A 24 -8.29 -7.27 13.67
N GLY A 25 -8.76 -6.48 14.62
CA GLY A 25 -7.93 -5.68 15.53
C GLY A 25 -7.36 -4.38 14.96
N SER A 26 -7.54 -4.08 13.66
CA SER A 26 -6.99 -2.86 13.05
C SER A 26 -7.66 -1.56 13.52
N SER A 27 -8.88 -1.63 14.04
CA SER A 27 -9.67 -0.47 14.49
C SER A 27 -9.51 -0.15 15.97
N ASP A 28 -8.92 -1.04 16.76
CA ASP A 28 -8.77 -0.85 18.22
C ASP A 28 -7.64 0.14 18.53
N LYS A 29 -8.02 1.38 18.81
CA LYS A 29 -7.14 2.45 19.28
C LYS A 29 -6.74 2.31 20.75
N THR A 30 -6.80 1.15 21.35
CA THR A 30 -6.34 0.98 22.73
C THR A 30 -4.84 1.17 22.81
N THR A 31 -4.44 2.28 23.37
CA THR A 31 -3.07 2.56 23.82
C THR A 31 -2.70 1.48 24.85
N GLY A 32 -1.86 0.55 24.43
CA GLY A 32 -1.31 -0.45 25.35
C GLY A 32 -0.41 0.23 26.36
N LEU A 33 -0.92 0.45 27.56
CA LEU A 33 -0.13 0.79 28.74
C LEU A 33 0.64 -0.48 29.15
N GLY A 34 1.83 -0.65 28.62
CA GLY A 34 2.74 -1.74 28.98
C GLY A 34 4.17 -1.27 28.89
N PHE A 35 4.84 -1.13 30.05
CA PHE A 35 6.28 -0.92 30.10
C PHE A 35 6.98 -2.14 29.48
N ASN A 36 7.85 -1.93 28.48
CA ASN A 36 8.71 -2.93 27.80
C ASN A 36 8.10 -3.80 26.68
N LYS A 37 7.00 -3.42 26.02
CA LYS A 37 6.53 -4.12 24.80
C LYS A 37 6.89 -3.32 23.55
N THR A 38 7.33 -4.00 22.50
CA THR A 38 7.53 -3.38 21.18
C THR A 38 6.17 -3.11 20.53
N GLU A 39 6.11 -2.17 19.56
CA GLU A 39 4.88 -1.91 18.79
C GLU A 39 4.36 -3.17 18.09
N GLY A 40 5.26 -4.04 17.61
CA GLY A 40 4.91 -5.33 17.01
C GLY A 40 4.26 -6.29 17.99
N ASP A 41 4.75 -6.39 19.24
CA ASP A 41 4.16 -7.24 20.26
C ASP A 41 2.74 -6.80 20.63
N ILE A 42 2.53 -5.49 20.75
CA ILE A 42 1.22 -4.89 21.03
C ILE A 42 0.24 -5.16 19.87
N SER A 43 0.72 -5.02 18.64
CA SER A 43 -0.07 -5.29 17.43
C SER A 43 -0.49 -6.76 17.36
N ARG A 44 0.43 -7.67 17.67
CA ARG A 44 0.17 -9.11 17.70
C ARG A 44 -0.85 -9.50 18.77
N GLU A 45 -0.72 -9.00 19.98
CA GLU A 45 -1.69 -9.27 21.07
C GLU A 45 -3.09 -8.78 20.72
N LYS A 46 -3.20 -7.58 20.14
CA LYS A 46 -4.48 -7.03 19.66
C LYS A 46 -5.11 -7.89 18.58
N ALA A 47 -4.32 -8.28 17.59
CA ALA A 47 -4.79 -9.14 16.51
C ALA A 47 -5.25 -10.49 17.03
N MET A 48 -4.49 -11.12 17.92
CA MET A 48 -4.85 -12.40 18.54
C MET A 48 -6.13 -12.30 19.38
N LYS A 49 -6.29 -11.22 20.14
CA LYS A 49 -7.52 -10.98 20.89
C LYS A 49 -8.73 -10.82 19.96
N ALA A 50 -8.62 -9.98 18.95
CA ALA A 50 -9.69 -9.77 17.98
C ALA A 50 -10.04 -11.05 17.21
N LEU A 51 -9.04 -11.87 16.86
CA LEU A 51 -9.27 -13.16 16.21
C LEU A 51 -10.02 -14.12 17.14
N SER A 52 -9.69 -14.14 18.45
CA SER A 52 -10.34 -15.01 19.45
C SER A 52 -11.80 -14.60 19.70
N GLU A 53 -12.15 -13.34 19.50
CA GLU A 53 -13.53 -12.85 19.60
C GLU A 53 -14.36 -13.19 18.34
N PHE A 54 -13.70 -13.28 17.18
CA PHE A 54 -14.34 -13.50 15.86
C PHE A 54 -14.36 -14.98 15.47
N LEU A 55 -13.31 -15.75 15.79
CA LEU A 55 -13.15 -17.15 15.42
C LEU A 55 -13.27 -18.06 16.65
N ARG A 56 -13.92 -19.21 16.46
CA ARG A 56 -14.03 -20.20 17.53
C ARG A 56 -12.67 -20.81 17.87
N PRO A 57 -12.42 -21.15 19.15
CA PRO A 57 -11.15 -21.75 19.58
C PRO A 57 -10.78 -23.03 18.81
N GLU A 58 -11.78 -23.85 18.44
CA GLU A 58 -11.56 -25.08 17.68
C GLU A 58 -11.08 -24.79 16.25
N PHE A 59 -11.45 -23.64 15.69
CA PHE A 59 -10.99 -23.20 14.39
C PHE A 59 -9.55 -22.67 14.50
N LEU A 60 -9.28 -21.81 15.49
CA LEU A 60 -7.93 -21.27 15.72
C LEU A 60 -6.91 -22.38 15.98
N GLY A 61 -7.29 -23.45 16.70
CA GLY A 61 -6.43 -24.61 16.95
C GLY A 61 -6.11 -25.46 15.69
N ARG A 62 -6.73 -25.17 14.55
CA ARG A 62 -6.46 -25.81 13.26
C ARG A 62 -5.70 -24.93 12.28
N VAL A 63 -5.40 -23.70 12.68
CA VAL A 63 -4.58 -22.77 11.86
C VAL A 63 -3.12 -23.07 12.17
N ASP A 64 -2.37 -23.42 11.15
CA ASP A 64 -0.96 -23.78 11.28
C ASP A 64 -0.10 -22.55 11.65
N GLU A 65 -0.41 -21.39 11.06
CA GLU A 65 0.35 -20.16 11.28
C GLU A 65 -0.54 -18.92 11.23
N ILE A 66 -0.30 -17.99 12.16
CA ILE A 66 -0.94 -16.68 12.19
C ILE A 66 0.14 -15.61 12.04
N VAL A 67 0.12 -14.95 10.90
CA VAL A 67 1.05 -13.85 10.57
C VAL A 67 0.35 -12.52 10.79
N VAL A 68 0.93 -11.69 11.63
CA VAL A 68 0.48 -10.31 11.85
C VAL A 68 1.45 -9.38 11.13
N PHE A 69 0.92 -8.53 10.24
CA PHE A 69 1.71 -7.54 9.54
C PHE A 69 1.90 -6.30 10.41
N ASP A 70 3.14 -5.88 10.56
CA ASP A 70 3.49 -4.65 11.25
C ASP A 70 3.08 -3.41 10.45
N PRO A 71 2.85 -2.27 11.12
CA PRO A 71 2.67 -1.00 10.44
C PRO A 71 3.90 -0.66 9.58
N LEU A 72 3.65 -0.08 8.41
CA LEU A 72 4.71 0.33 7.51
C LEU A 72 5.51 1.50 8.09
N SER A 73 6.83 1.42 8.05
CA SER A 73 7.74 2.52 8.41
C SER A 73 7.71 3.63 7.37
N LYS A 74 8.22 4.83 7.71
CA LYS A 74 8.31 5.94 6.76
C LYS A 74 9.25 5.60 5.58
N GLU A 75 10.27 4.82 5.84
CA GLU A 75 11.21 4.31 4.82
C GLU A 75 10.49 3.38 3.85
N SER A 76 9.70 2.45 4.37
CA SER A 76 8.86 1.56 3.54
C SER A 76 7.86 2.34 2.68
N TYR A 77 7.28 3.44 3.21
CA TYR A 77 6.45 4.32 2.39
C TYR A 77 7.20 4.94 1.22
N ALA A 78 8.47 5.36 1.43
CA ALA A 78 9.29 5.93 0.35
C ALA A 78 9.66 4.86 -0.70
N GLU A 79 9.99 3.65 -0.27
CA GLU A 79 10.27 2.54 -1.19
C GLU A 79 9.05 2.20 -2.04
N ILE A 80 7.86 2.08 -1.43
CA ILE A 80 6.61 1.81 -2.13
C ILE A 80 6.29 2.95 -3.12
N ALA A 81 6.47 4.21 -2.71
CA ALA A 81 6.29 5.36 -3.60
C ALA A 81 7.25 5.30 -4.81
N GLY A 82 8.50 4.89 -4.60
CA GLY A 82 9.48 4.68 -5.67
C GLY A 82 9.07 3.59 -6.66
N LEU A 83 8.55 2.47 -6.16
CA LEU A 83 8.01 1.40 -7.01
C LEU A 83 6.84 1.89 -7.85
N MET A 84 5.86 2.57 -7.24
CA MET A 84 4.70 3.12 -7.94
C MET A 84 5.09 4.14 -9.02
N LEU A 85 6.08 5.01 -8.74
CA LEU A 85 6.61 5.95 -9.74
C LEU A 85 7.31 5.23 -10.89
N THR A 86 7.95 4.10 -10.61
CA THR A 86 8.60 3.28 -11.63
C THR A 86 7.58 2.60 -12.53
N GLU A 87 6.49 2.07 -11.97
CA GLU A 87 5.38 1.48 -12.72
C GLU A 87 4.71 2.48 -13.68
N MET A 88 4.74 3.79 -13.37
CA MET A 88 4.20 4.83 -14.25
C MET A 88 5.05 5.07 -15.51
N LYS A 89 6.30 4.63 -15.55
CA LYS A 89 7.20 4.87 -16.68
C LYS A 89 6.75 4.13 -17.93
N ASP A 90 6.34 2.88 -17.80
CA ASP A 90 5.99 2.03 -18.94
C ASP A 90 4.79 2.58 -19.73
N PRO A 91 3.63 2.91 -19.12
CA PRO A 91 2.50 3.50 -19.84
C PRO A 91 2.79 4.85 -20.49
N LEU A 92 3.69 5.66 -19.91
CA LEU A 92 4.10 6.93 -20.49
C LEU A 92 5.09 6.72 -21.65
N SER A 93 6.00 5.77 -21.52
CA SER A 93 6.95 5.39 -22.58
C SER A 93 6.24 4.86 -23.82
N GLU A 94 5.16 4.09 -23.67
CA GLU A 94 4.30 3.65 -24.79
C GLU A 94 3.69 4.81 -25.57
N LYS A 95 3.49 5.97 -24.92
CA LYS A 95 3.04 7.22 -25.54
C LYS A 95 4.19 8.10 -26.04
N GLY A 96 5.43 7.62 -25.98
CA GLY A 96 6.62 8.36 -26.38
C GLY A 96 7.06 9.43 -25.37
N ILE A 97 6.59 9.35 -24.11
CA ILE A 97 6.91 10.30 -23.05
C ILE A 97 7.88 9.67 -22.05
N GLU A 98 9.04 10.27 -21.88
CA GLU A 98 10.02 9.85 -20.87
C GLU A 98 9.70 10.47 -19.51
N LEU A 99 9.48 9.63 -18.47
CA LEU A 99 9.28 10.09 -17.10
C LEU A 99 10.57 10.10 -16.31
N LYS A 100 10.96 11.27 -15.80
CA LYS A 100 12.12 11.47 -14.91
C LYS A 100 11.67 12.02 -13.57
N TYR A 101 12.27 11.56 -12.47
CA TYR A 101 12.01 12.12 -11.16
C TYR A 101 13.28 12.19 -10.30
N ASP A 102 13.32 13.20 -9.42
CA ASP A 102 14.43 13.39 -8.48
C ASP A 102 14.40 12.32 -7.38
N LYS A 103 15.56 11.94 -6.86
CA LYS A 103 15.69 10.96 -5.76
C LYS A 103 14.92 11.34 -4.49
N ARG A 104 14.59 12.62 -4.31
CA ARG A 104 13.84 13.12 -3.16
C ARG A 104 12.31 12.97 -3.29
N VAL A 105 11.80 12.72 -4.50
CA VAL A 105 10.36 12.65 -4.76
C VAL A 105 9.68 11.50 -3.99
N PRO A 106 10.22 10.26 -3.94
CA PRO A 106 9.61 9.19 -3.15
C PRO A 106 9.49 9.55 -1.65
N ALA A 107 10.51 10.18 -1.07
CA ALA A 107 10.49 10.62 0.31
C ALA A 107 9.46 11.74 0.56
N ALA A 108 9.30 12.68 -0.39
CA ALA A 108 8.30 13.73 -0.30
C ALA A 108 6.86 13.17 -0.38
N ILE A 109 6.63 12.16 -1.21
CA ILE A 109 5.34 11.44 -1.26
C ILE A 109 5.09 10.72 0.06
N ALA A 110 6.10 10.00 0.57
CA ALA A 110 6.02 9.30 1.85
C ALA A 110 5.64 10.26 2.99
N GLU A 111 6.25 11.43 3.04
CA GLU A 111 5.96 12.44 4.07
C GLU A 111 4.52 12.93 4.04
N LYS A 112 3.95 13.13 2.84
CA LYS A 112 2.54 13.53 2.66
C LYS A 112 1.55 12.40 2.97
N ALA A 113 1.94 11.15 2.80
CA ALA A 113 1.09 9.97 3.00
C ALA A 113 1.19 9.37 4.40
N TYR A 114 2.35 9.48 5.05
CA TYR A 114 2.62 8.87 6.35
C TYR A 114 1.71 9.42 7.45
N GLY A 115 1.28 8.55 8.36
CA GLY A 115 0.38 8.91 9.46
C GLY A 115 -1.09 9.09 9.07
N LYS A 116 -1.45 8.92 7.80
CA LYS A 116 -2.85 8.87 7.36
C LYS A 116 -3.48 7.50 7.67
N LYS A 117 -4.79 7.39 7.42
CA LYS A 117 -5.62 6.29 7.91
C LYS A 117 -5.48 4.99 7.12
N PHE A 118 -5.11 5.06 5.83
CA PHE A 118 -5.26 3.92 4.92
C PHE A 118 -3.94 3.29 4.45
N GLY A 119 -2.82 3.65 5.08
CA GLY A 119 -1.52 3.03 4.82
C GLY A 119 -1.02 3.26 3.38
N ALA A 120 -0.58 2.22 2.70
CA ALA A 120 -0.06 2.31 1.32
C ALA A 120 -1.09 2.87 0.32
N ARG A 121 -2.39 2.80 0.59
CA ARG A 121 -3.43 3.42 -0.26
C ARG A 121 -3.33 4.94 -0.26
N ASP A 122 -2.87 5.52 0.84
CA ASP A 122 -2.65 6.96 0.93
C ASP A 122 -1.50 7.43 0.02
N ILE A 123 -0.48 6.58 -0.20
CA ILE A 123 0.59 6.83 -1.17
C ILE A 123 0.00 6.95 -2.58
N ARG A 124 -0.84 6.00 -2.99
CA ARG A 124 -1.51 6.02 -4.29
C ARG A 124 -2.39 7.26 -4.46
N SER A 125 -3.09 7.67 -3.40
CA SER A 125 -3.91 8.88 -3.43
C SER A 125 -3.07 10.16 -3.62
N VAL A 126 -1.91 10.23 -2.95
CA VAL A 126 -0.98 11.36 -3.10
C VAL A 126 -0.37 11.38 -4.51
N ILE A 127 0.06 10.22 -5.04
CA ILE A 127 0.59 10.13 -6.41
C ILE A 127 -0.47 10.59 -7.41
N ARG A 128 -1.70 10.13 -7.27
CA ARG A 128 -2.79 10.51 -8.16
C ARG A 128 -2.98 12.02 -8.19
N SER A 129 -3.26 12.63 -7.03
CA SER A 129 -3.61 14.06 -6.97
C SER A 129 -2.43 15.01 -7.23
N GLU A 130 -1.22 14.62 -6.85
CA GLU A 130 -0.05 15.52 -6.97
C GLU A 130 0.75 15.33 -8.26
N ILE A 131 0.59 14.18 -8.91
CA ILE A 131 1.41 13.79 -10.05
C ILE A 131 0.56 13.41 -11.25
N GLU A 132 -0.29 12.36 -11.16
CA GLU A 132 -1.04 11.84 -12.30
C GLU A 132 -2.00 12.89 -12.88
N ASP A 133 -2.74 13.60 -12.04
CA ASP A 133 -3.66 14.64 -12.48
C ASP A 133 -2.91 15.77 -13.22
N LYS A 134 -1.74 16.19 -12.68
CA LYS A 134 -0.91 17.22 -13.35
C LYS A 134 -0.28 16.74 -14.65
N ILE A 135 0.11 15.46 -14.72
CA ILE A 135 0.59 14.85 -15.97
C ILE A 135 -0.53 14.85 -17.02
N ALA A 136 -1.74 14.49 -16.59
CA ALA A 136 -2.89 14.48 -17.50
C ALA A 136 -3.19 15.89 -18.04
N ASP A 137 -3.16 16.91 -17.19
CA ASP A 137 -3.35 18.32 -17.60
C ASP A 137 -2.29 18.74 -18.62
N ILE A 138 -1.01 18.45 -18.34
CA ILE A 138 0.09 18.75 -19.27
C ILE A 138 -0.11 18.08 -20.64
N ILE A 139 -0.52 16.80 -20.64
CA ILE A 139 -0.75 16.07 -21.91
C ILE A 139 -1.92 16.68 -22.68
N VAL A 140 -3.00 17.05 -22.00
CA VAL A 140 -4.18 17.66 -22.63
C VAL A 140 -3.87 19.06 -23.18
N GLU A 141 -3.18 19.90 -22.41
CA GLU A 141 -2.79 21.25 -22.82
C GLU A 141 -1.79 21.24 -23.97
N SER A 142 -0.97 20.21 -24.07
CA SER A 142 0.08 20.05 -25.08
C SER A 142 -0.40 19.39 -26.39
N ALA A 143 -1.72 19.34 -26.62
CA ALA A 143 -2.30 18.67 -27.81
C ALA A 143 -1.73 19.18 -29.16
N SER A 144 -1.21 20.42 -29.21
CA SER A 144 -0.57 21.01 -30.38
C SER A 144 0.95 20.84 -30.44
N LYS A 145 1.60 20.43 -29.36
CA LYS A 145 3.04 20.21 -29.25
C LYS A 145 3.33 18.97 -28.42
N PRO A 146 3.80 17.87 -29.01
CA PRO A 146 3.99 16.62 -28.28
C PRO A 146 5.05 16.76 -27.18
N VAL A 147 4.67 16.45 -25.95
CA VAL A 147 5.56 16.36 -24.79
C VAL A 147 6.46 15.15 -24.94
N LYS A 148 7.77 15.33 -24.83
CA LYS A 148 8.74 14.23 -24.88
C LYS A 148 9.23 13.79 -23.50
N THR A 149 9.34 14.74 -22.58
CA THR A 149 9.83 14.42 -21.23
C THR A 149 8.96 15.09 -20.18
N ILE A 150 8.58 14.33 -19.17
CA ILE A 150 7.97 14.84 -17.95
C ILE A 150 8.95 14.69 -16.82
N ARG A 151 9.16 15.75 -16.06
CA ARG A 151 10.05 15.78 -14.90
C ARG A 151 9.27 16.09 -13.61
N ILE A 152 9.47 15.25 -12.61
CA ILE A 152 8.92 15.43 -11.27
C ILE A 152 10.06 15.83 -10.33
N SER A 153 9.87 16.91 -9.59
CA SER A 153 10.86 17.41 -8.62
C SER A 153 10.21 17.68 -7.25
N ALA A 154 10.97 17.43 -6.19
CA ALA A 154 10.56 17.76 -4.84
C ALA A 154 11.10 19.14 -4.46
N LYS A 155 10.22 20.11 -4.22
CA LYS A 155 10.52 21.45 -3.74
C LYS A 155 10.11 21.62 -2.27
N LYS A 156 10.50 22.73 -1.64
CA LYS A 156 10.10 23.05 -0.25
C LYS A 156 8.58 23.13 -0.11
N ASP A 157 7.89 23.59 -1.14
CA ASP A 157 6.43 23.82 -1.15
C ASP A 157 5.62 22.63 -1.67
N GLY A 158 6.28 21.51 -2.03
CA GLY A 158 5.59 20.30 -2.50
C GLY A 158 6.22 19.63 -3.71
N ILE A 159 5.39 18.90 -4.45
CA ILE A 159 5.80 18.16 -5.65
C ILE A 159 5.41 18.99 -6.88
N GLU A 160 6.41 19.30 -7.69
CA GLU A 160 6.24 20.00 -8.95
C GLU A 160 6.39 19.02 -10.12
N VAL A 161 5.50 19.15 -11.09
CA VAL A 161 5.53 18.41 -12.35
C VAL A 161 5.74 19.42 -13.48
N SER A 162 6.70 19.18 -14.35
CA SER A 162 7.01 20.03 -15.50
C SER A 162 7.25 19.19 -16.75
N SER A 163 7.05 19.76 -17.91
CA SER A 163 7.31 19.11 -19.21
C SER A 163 8.38 19.83 -20.00
N SER A 164 9.03 19.09 -20.89
CA SER A 164 9.91 19.65 -21.94
C SER A 164 9.65 18.96 -23.28
N GLU A 165 9.86 19.75 -24.35
CA GLU A 165 9.76 19.33 -25.75
C GLU A 165 10.91 18.38 -26.14
#